data_84d315f8f6ffa0670073bf537f5a04ba
#
_entry.id   84d315f8f6ffa0670073bf537f5a04ba
#
_cell.length_a   1.000
_cell.length_b   1.000
_cell.length_c   1.000
_cell.angle_alpha   90.00
_cell.angle_beta   90.00
_cell.angle_gamma   90.00
#
_symmetry.space_group_name_H-M   'P 1'
#
loop_
_entity.id
_entity.type
_entity.pdbx_description
1 polymer ?
#
loop_
_entity_poly.entity_id
_entity_poly.type
_entity_poly.pdbx_seq_one_letter_code
_entity_poly.pdbx_strand_id
1 'polypeptide(L)'
;YCDQHFFDPEEHMNHMKKMKLDDKMYIEHMIPHHQVAVDMSKVLLKNTKRDFMIYLAYRIIRNQHAEIILLGEFLKNTSYKHYSHLIN
;
A
#
# COMPACT_ATOMS: atom_id res chain seq x y z
N TYR A 1 0.33 11.74 6.42
CA TYR A 1 1.65 11.14 6.48
C TYR A 1 2.17 10.70 5.10
N CYS A 2 1.30 10.37 4.21
CA CYS A 2 1.68 10.13 2.83
C CYS A 2 1.82 11.39 2.00
N ASP A 3 1.47 12.51 2.56
CA ASP A 3 1.65 13.80 1.91
C ASP A 3 3.03 14.40 2.19
N GLN A 4 3.88 13.67 2.85
CA GLN A 4 5.26 14.05 3.03
C GLN A 4 5.93 14.11 1.67
N HIS A 5 6.50 15.24 1.34
CA HIS A 5 7.19 15.41 0.08
C HIS A 5 8.51 14.68 0.05
N PHE A 6 9.02 14.40 1.20
CA PHE A 6 10.29 13.72 1.34
C PHE A 6 10.08 12.46 2.08
N PHE A 7 10.70 11.43 1.61
CA PHE A 7 10.75 10.20 2.33
C PHE A 7 12.15 10.05 2.89
N ASP A 8 12.28 10.15 4.20
CA ASP A 8 13.53 9.88 4.90
C ASP A 8 13.44 8.47 5.46
N PRO A 9 14.15 7.50 4.87
CA PRO A 9 14.05 6.11 5.30
C PRO A 9 14.43 5.91 6.76
N GLU A 10 15.43 6.63 7.25
CA GLU A 10 15.87 6.50 8.62
C GLU A 10 14.82 7.01 9.60
N GLU A 11 14.26 8.18 9.34
CA GLU A 11 13.23 8.75 10.17
C GLU A 11 11.97 7.88 10.15
N HIS A 12 11.62 7.38 8.98
CA HIS A 12 10.48 6.48 8.82
C HIS A 12 10.67 5.21 9.65
N MET A 13 11.85 4.59 9.58
CA MET A 13 12.15 3.39 10.36
C MET A 13 12.11 3.66 11.84
N ASN A 14 12.62 4.81 12.28
CA ASN A 14 12.57 5.17 13.69
C ASN A 14 11.13 5.33 14.17
N HIS A 15 10.28 5.92 13.35
CA HIS A 15 8.87 6.04 13.65
C HIS A 15 8.23 4.66 13.78
N MET A 16 8.50 3.77 12.83
CA MET A 16 7.93 2.43 12.81
C MET A 16 8.37 1.59 14.00
N LYS A 17 9.61 1.75 14.44
CA LYS A 17 10.13 1.02 15.59
C LYS A 17 9.42 1.41 16.89
N LYS A 18 8.92 2.63 16.97
CA LYS A 18 8.19 3.11 18.14
C LYS A 18 6.74 2.65 18.17
N MET A 19 6.24 2.19 17.05
CA MET A 19 4.87 1.72 16.96
C MET A 19 4.78 0.28 17.44
N LYS A 20 3.71 0.00 18.16
CA LYS A 20 3.38 -1.37 18.49
C LYS A 20 2.58 -1.93 17.32
N LEU A 21 3.28 -2.46 16.36
CA LEU A 21 2.70 -2.85 15.08
C LEU A 21 2.09 -4.24 15.16
N ASP A 22 0.78 -4.31 15.26
CA ASP A 22 0.05 -5.55 15.14
C ASP A 22 -0.56 -5.65 13.73
N ASP A 23 -1.26 -6.74 13.46
CA ASP A 23 -1.82 -6.98 12.13
C ASP A 23 -2.80 -5.91 11.72
N LYS A 24 -3.67 -5.52 12.62
CA LYS A 24 -4.68 -4.50 12.32
C LYS A 24 -4.02 -3.17 12.00
N MET A 25 -3.08 -2.75 12.83
CA MET A 25 -2.38 -1.50 12.63
C MET A 25 -1.57 -1.50 11.33
N TYR A 26 -0.92 -2.61 11.03
CA TYR A 26 -0.19 -2.77 9.79
C TYR A 26 -1.10 -2.56 8.59
N ILE A 27 -2.25 -3.22 8.58
CA ILE A 27 -3.19 -3.13 7.46
C ILE A 27 -3.76 -1.73 7.34
N GLU A 28 -4.12 -1.12 8.47
CA GLU A 28 -4.65 0.25 8.47
C GLU A 28 -3.67 1.26 7.91
N HIS A 29 -2.38 1.00 8.07
CA HIS A 29 -1.35 1.87 7.50
C HIS A 29 -1.06 1.54 6.05
N MET A 30 -1.11 0.27 5.68
CA MET A 30 -0.77 -0.14 4.33
C MET A 30 -1.81 0.27 3.29
N ILE A 31 -3.08 0.31 3.67
CA ILE A 31 -4.12 0.70 2.71
C ILE A 31 -3.88 2.11 2.15
N PRO A 32 -3.70 3.15 2.98
CA PRO A 32 -3.41 4.47 2.43
C PRO A 32 -2.07 4.55 1.71
N HIS A 33 -1.07 3.78 2.13
CA HIS A 33 0.20 3.72 1.40
C HIS A 33 0.01 3.19 -0.01
N HIS A 34 -0.73 2.10 -0.14
CA HIS A 34 -1.03 1.53 -1.45
C HIS A 34 -1.85 2.50 -2.30
N GLN A 35 -2.78 3.20 -1.68
CA GLN A 35 -3.61 4.16 -2.40
C GLN A 35 -2.77 5.31 -2.97
N VAL A 36 -1.80 5.79 -2.22
CA VAL A 36 -0.89 6.82 -2.71
C VAL A 36 -0.11 6.33 -3.91
N ALA A 37 0.38 5.09 -3.87
CA ALA A 37 1.10 4.52 -5.00
C ALA A 37 0.22 4.45 -6.25
N VAL A 38 -1.04 4.09 -6.10
CA VAL A 38 -1.99 4.06 -7.21
C VAL A 38 -2.20 5.47 -7.76
N ASP A 39 -2.43 6.43 -6.88
CA ASP A 39 -2.69 7.81 -7.30
C ASP A 39 -1.48 8.42 -8.01
N MET A 40 -0.29 8.21 -7.49
CA MET A 40 0.93 8.70 -8.11
C MET A 40 1.13 8.08 -9.49
N SER A 41 0.84 6.80 -9.61
CA SER A 41 0.98 6.10 -10.90
C SER A 41 -0.01 6.63 -11.92
N LYS A 42 -1.24 6.95 -11.50
CA LYS A 42 -2.22 7.56 -12.41
C LYS A 42 -1.77 8.94 -12.89
N VAL A 43 -1.17 9.73 -12.00
CA VAL A 43 -0.64 11.03 -12.38
C VAL A 43 0.53 10.86 -13.33
N LEU A 44 1.41 9.91 -13.06
CA LEU A 44 2.54 9.64 -13.95
C LEU A 44 2.07 9.29 -15.36
N LEU A 45 1.02 8.49 -15.50
CA LEU A 45 0.49 8.12 -16.80
C LEU A 45 0.06 9.32 -17.64
N LYS A 46 -0.33 10.41 -17.00
CA LYS A 46 -0.72 11.63 -17.71
C LYS A 46 0.49 12.43 -18.18
N ASN A 47 1.66 12.18 -17.61
CA ASN A 47 2.82 13.02 -17.82
C ASN A 47 3.98 12.32 -18.54
N THR A 48 4.05 11.01 -18.48
CA THR A 48 5.17 10.28 -19.07
C THR A 48 4.85 9.82 -20.48
N LYS A 49 5.89 9.79 -21.31
CA LYS A 49 5.82 9.22 -22.66
C LYS A 49 6.77 8.04 -22.81
N ARG A 50 7.45 7.66 -21.75
CA ARG A 50 8.39 6.54 -21.79
C ARG A 50 7.65 5.23 -21.63
N ASP A 51 7.84 4.32 -22.55
CA ASP A 51 7.16 3.03 -22.55
C ASP A 51 7.38 2.26 -21.26
N PHE A 52 8.61 2.24 -20.76
CA PHE A 52 8.91 1.56 -19.52
C PHE A 52 8.11 2.13 -18.35
N MET A 53 8.01 3.44 -18.26
CA MET A 53 7.30 4.09 -17.17
C MET A 53 5.80 3.86 -17.26
N ILE A 54 5.27 3.82 -18.47
CA ILE A 54 3.86 3.52 -18.70
C ILE A 54 3.57 2.09 -18.23
N TYR A 55 4.40 1.14 -18.64
CA TYR A 55 4.26 -0.25 -18.22
C TYR A 55 4.32 -0.38 -16.70
N LEU A 56 5.30 0.26 -16.09
CA LEU A 56 5.49 0.20 -14.65
C LEU A 56 4.30 0.77 -13.89
N ALA A 57 3.79 1.92 -14.35
CA ALA A 57 2.65 2.57 -13.70
C ALA A 57 1.41 1.68 -13.75
N TYR A 58 1.11 1.08 -14.90
CA TYR A 58 -0.03 0.17 -14.98
C TYR A 58 0.12 -1.05 -14.09
N ARG A 59 1.34 -1.58 -14.03
CA ARG A 59 1.60 -2.72 -13.18
C ARG A 59 1.39 -2.39 -11.70
N ILE A 60 1.87 -1.23 -11.27
CA ILE A 60 1.71 -0.79 -9.88
C ILE A 60 0.23 -0.56 -9.57
N ILE A 61 -0.50 0.11 -10.46
CA ILE A 61 -1.92 0.33 -10.26
C ILE A 61 -2.65 -1.00 -10.05
N ARG A 62 -2.40 -1.94 -10.92
CA ARG A 62 -3.08 -3.24 -10.86
C ARG A 62 -2.75 -3.98 -9.57
N ASN A 63 -1.46 -4.09 -9.25
CA ASN A 63 -1.01 -4.87 -8.11
C ASN A 63 -1.40 -4.23 -6.78
N GLN A 64 -1.21 -2.93 -6.67
CA GLN A 64 -1.53 -2.22 -5.42
C GLN A 64 -3.04 -2.17 -5.19
N HIS A 65 -3.80 -1.99 -6.25
CA HIS A 65 -5.26 -1.95 -6.14
C HIS A 65 -5.81 -3.29 -5.68
N ALA A 66 -5.28 -4.39 -6.22
CA ALA A 66 -5.68 -5.72 -5.80
C ALA A 66 -5.36 -5.94 -4.32
N GLU A 67 -4.22 -5.46 -3.86
CA GLU A 67 -3.83 -5.57 -2.47
C GLU A 67 -4.71 -4.72 -1.55
N ILE A 68 -5.11 -3.54 -2.00
CA ILE A 68 -6.04 -2.71 -1.22
C ILE A 68 -7.36 -3.45 -0.99
N ILE A 69 -7.86 -4.10 -2.01
CA ILE A 69 -9.11 -4.88 -1.90
C ILE A 69 -8.94 -6.00 -0.89
N LEU A 70 -7.83 -6.73 -0.99
CA LEU A 70 -7.55 -7.84 -0.09
C LEU A 70 -7.42 -7.36 1.36
N LEU A 71 -6.69 -6.28 1.57
CA LEU A 71 -6.50 -5.72 2.91
C LEU A 71 -7.82 -5.21 3.49
N GLY A 72 -8.66 -4.59 2.65
CA GLY A 72 -9.97 -4.12 3.07
C GLY A 72 -10.89 -5.26 3.48
N GLU A 73 -10.83 -6.36 2.75
CA GLU A 73 -11.60 -7.56 3.08
C GLU A 73 -11.16 -8.14 4.42
N PHE A 74 -9.85 -8.15 4.66
CA PHE A 74 -9.33 -8.63 5.93
C PHE A 74 -9.87 -7.82 7.10
N LEU A 75 -9.91 -6.49 6.97
CA LEU A 75 -10.42 -5.64 8.05
C LEU A 75 -11.91 -5.81 8.30
N LYS A 76 -12.67 -6.12 7.25
CA LYS A 76 -14.11 -6.34 7.38
C LYS A 76 -14.43 -7.62 8.13
N ASN A 77 -13.55 -8.59 8.05
CA ASN A 77 -13.75 -9.85 8.72
C ASN A 77 -13.06 -9.82 10.07
N THR A 78 -13.84 -10.06 11.12
CA THR A 78 -13.31 -10.06 12.48
C THR A 78 -12.64 -11.37 12.82
N SER A 79 -12.70 -12.34 11.92
CA SER A 79 -12.16 -13.67 12.18
C SER A 79 -10.83 -13.87 11.48
N TYR A 80 -9.77 -13.76 12.21
CA TYR A 80 -8.44 -14.12 11.77
C TYR A 80 -8.36 -15.53 11.22
N LYS A 81 -9.06 -16.42 11.86
CA LYS A 81 -9.00 -17.83 11.50
C LYS A 81 -9.45 -18.08 10.06
N HIS A 82 -10.39 -17.27 9.61
CA HIS A 82 -10.88 -17.40 8.25
C HIS A 82 -9.77 -17.16 7.23
N TYR A 83 -9.00 -16.09 7.43
CA TYR A 83 -7.92 -15.75 6.51
C TYR A 83 -6.71 -16.65 6.67
N SER A 84 -6.38 -17.04 7.90
CA SER A 84 -5.31 -17.99 8.14
C SER A 84 -5.55 -19.28 7.37
N HIS A 85 -6.80 -19.69 7.31
CA HIS A 85 -7.19 -20.91 6.63
C HIS A 85 -6.99 -20.80 5.11
N LEU A 86 -7.22 -19.62 4.56
CA LEU A 86 -7.07 -19.38 3.13
C LEU A 86 -5.61 -19.17 2.72
N ILE A 87 -4.81 -18.60 3.59
CA ILE A 87 -3.43 -18.26 3.32
C ILE A 87 -2.51 -19.46 3.47
N ASN A 88 -2.83 -20.32 4.39
CA ASN A 88 -2.09 -21.55 4.58
C ASN A 88 -2.48 -22.58 3.53
#